data_0382b50ace725b5a773d945a32669dee
#
_entry.id   0382b50ace725b5a773d945a32669dee
#
_cell.length_a   1.000
_cell.length_b   1.000
_cell.length_c   1.000
_cell.angle_alpha   90.00
_cell.angle_beta   90.00
_cell.angle_gamma   90.00
#
_symmetry.space_group_name_H-M   'P 1'
#
loop_
_entity.id
_entity.type
_entity.pdbx_description
1 polymer ?
#
loop_
_entity_poly.entity_id
_entity_poly.type
_entity_poly.pdbx_seq_one_letter_code
_entity_poly.pdbx_strand_id
1 'polypeptide(L)'
;MKMEVLKIKKLHPDAHVPTRAHDTDAGMDLYALPVEYTDKEKSDIKNKLAAKALLQSATAFDLDLLWAATDSDWEQAFAKGIYIFPHETVMVPTGIAVAVPTGYMGCIYARSGLASKHGLAPANCVGIVDSDYRDEVKVALHNYSNEPYVIDVGERIAQLVIQPISLCTPVEVDELDETERGSAGFGSTGK
;
A
#
# COMPACT_ATOMS: atom_id res chain seq x y z
N MET A 1 10.10 -13.53 26.95
CA MET A 1 9.97 -12.24 26.25
C MET A 1 8.59 -11.68 26.57
N LYS A 2 8.47 -10.47 27.09
CA LYS A 2 7.16 -9.87 27.38
C LYS A 2 6.50 -9.57 26.01
N MET A 3 5.30 -10.08 25.81
CA MET A 3 4.53 -9.76 24.58
C MET A 3 4.15 -8.27 24.65
N GLU A 4 4.67 -7.48 23.71
CA GLU A 4 4.24 -6.10 23.56
C GLU A 4 2.86 -6.07 22.90
N VAL A 5 2.00 -5.15 23.36
CA VAL A 5 0.64 -4.99 22.85
C VAL A 5 0.62 -3.83 21.85
N LEU A 6 0.23 -4.10 20.62
CA LEU A 6 -0.07 -3.08 19.64
C LEU A 6 -1.53 -2.61 19.83
N LYS A 7 -1.70 -1.36 20.27
CA LYS A 7 -3.05 -0.76 20.39
C LYS A 7 -3.49 -0.26 19.03
N ILE A 8 -4.72 -0.59 18.65
CA ILE A 8 -5.33 -0.22 17.37
C ILE A 8 -6.66 0.47 17.65
N LYS A 9 -6.88 1.61 16.99
CA LYS A 9 -8.14 2.34 17.02
C LYS A 9 -8.77 2.27 15.63
N LYS A 10 -10.01 1.82 15.54
CA LYS A 10 -10.81 1.96 14.31
C LYS A 10 -11.29 3.40 14.20
N LEU A 11 -11.04 4.03 13.06
CA LEU A 11 -11.50 5.37 12.70
C LEU A 11 -12.75 5.33 11.84
N HIS A 12 -13.04 4.14 11.25
CA HIS A 12 -14.22 3.89 10.44
C HIS A 12 -14.90 2.60 10.91
N PRO A 13 -16.24 2.51 10.91
CA PRO A 13 -16.98 1.32 11.37
C PRO A 13 -16.59 0.05 10.60
N ASP A 14 -16.37 0.17 9.29
CA ASP A 14 -16.02 -0.95 8.40
C ASP A 14 -14.51 -1.27 8.39
N ALA A 15 -13.69 -0.52 9.11
CA ALA A 15 -12.26 -0.82 9.20
C ALA A 15 -12.00 -2.20 9.82
N HIS A 16 -11.04 -2.92 9.27
CA HIS A 16 -10.60 -4.19 9.80
C HIS A 16 -9.39 -4.02 10.71
N VAL A 17 -9.43 -4.67 11.87
CA VAL A 17 -8.23 -4.80 12.71
C VAL A 17 -7.24 -5.70 11.97
N PRO A 18 -5.96 -5.31 11.83
CA PRO A 18 -4.95 -6.13 11.17
C PRO A 18 -4.84 -7.52 11.80
N THR A 19 -4.82 -8.55 10.97
CA THR A 19 -4.78 -9.95 11.40
C THR A 19 -3.63 -10.69 10.74
N ARG A 20 -3.16 -11.74 11.41
CA ARG A 20 -2.23 -12.73 10.84
C ARG A 20 -3.03 -13.89 10.27
N ALA A 21 -2.57 -14.45 9.16
CA ALA A 21 -3.16 -15.69 8.63
C ALA A 21 -2.82 -16.90 9.52
N HIS A 22 -1.59 -16.90 10.09
CA HIS A 22 -1.13 -17.89 11.07
C HIS A 22 -0.49 -17.16 12.25
N ASP A 23 -0.55 -17.72 13.44
CA ASP A 23 -0.05 -17.09 14.69
C ASP A 23 1.45 -16.71 14.63
N THR A 24 2.22 -17.42 13.81
CA THR A 24 3.67 -17.21 13.64
C THR A 24 4.04 -16.26 12.51
N ASP A 25 3.07 -15.75 11.74
CA ASP A 25 3.35 -14.84 10.64
C ASP A 25 3.91 -13.51 11.18
N ALA A 26 4.95 -12.99 10.52
CA ALA A 26 5.56 -11.73 10.90
C ALA A 26 4.65 -10.53 10.64
N GLY A 27 3.94 -10.54 9.49
CA GLY A 27 3.06 -9.48 9.04
C GLY A 27 1.61 -9.65 9.48
N MET A 28 0.96 -8.54 9.76
CA MET A 28 -0.49 -8.44 9.92
C MET A 28 -1.07 -7.78 8.67
N ASP A 29 -2.07 -8.39 8.05
CA ASP A 29 -2.70 -7.85 6.84
C ASP A 29 -3.40 -6.51 7.11
N LEU A 30 -3.20 -5.54 6.21
CA LEU A 30 -3.92 -4.27 6.14
C LEU A 30 -4.97 -4.36 5.02
N TYR A 31 -6.16 -3.82 5.29
CA TYR A 31 -7.33 -3.95 4.42
C TYR A 31 -7.72 -2.60 3.84
N ALA A 32 -8.12 -2.58 2.57
CA ALA A 32 -8.58 -1.38 1.89
C ALA A 32 -9.96 -0.94 2.39
N LEU A 33 -10.13 0.38 2.61
CA LEU A 33 -11.43 1.01 2.73
C LEU A 33 -11.77 1.77 1.45
N PRO A 34 -13.07 2.14 1.24
CA PRO A 34 -13.47 2.93 0.08
C PRO A 34 -12.68 4.25 -0.02
N VAL A 35 -12.40 4.65 -1.24
CA VAL A 35 -11.90 6.00 -1.57
C VAL A 35 -13.07 6.84 -2.04
N GLU A 36 -13.20 8.04 -1.51
CA GLU A 36 -14.17 9.00 -2.03
C GLU A 36 -13.60 9.67 -3.29
N TYR A 37 -14.25 9.45 -4.41
CA TYR A 37 -13.88 10.06 -5.68
C TYR A 37 -14.67 11.33 -5.94
N THR A 38 -13.99 12.39 -6.32
CA THR A 38 -14.63 13.59 -6.88
C THR A 38 -15.23 13.30 -8.25
N ASP A 39 -16.17 14.10 -8.71
CA ASP A 39 -16.78 13.95 -10.05
C ASP A 39 -15.75 14.00 -11.18
N LYS A 40 -14.69 14.81 -10.99
CA LYS A 40 -13.57 14.88 -11.93
C LYS A 40 -12.81 13.55 -11.98
N GLU A 41 -12.44 12.97 -10.84
CA GLU A 41 -11.73 11.69 -10.77
C GLU A 41 -12.57 10.55 -11.36
N LYS A 42 -13.88 10.52 -11.06
CA LYS A 42 -14.82 9.57 -11.66
C LYS A 42 -14.83 9.68 -13.19
N SER A 43 -14.88 10.91 -13.72
CA SER A 43 -14.83 11.17 -15.15
C SER A 43 -13.50 10.73 -15.77
N ASP A 44 -12.38 11.04 -15.13
CA ASP A 44 -11.04 10.66 -15.59
C ASP A 44 -10.87 9.12 -15.61
N ILE A 45 -11.37 8.42 -14.60
CA ILE A 45 -11.36 6.95 -14.54
C ILE A 45 -12.19 6.36 -15.69
N LYS A 46 -13.42 6.84 -15.91
CA LYS A 46 -14.28 6.39 -17.02
C LYS A 46 -13.57 6.58 -18.37
N ASN A 47 -12.95 7.75 -18.61
CA ASN A 47 -12.22 8.05 -19.83
C ASN A 47 -11.00 7.15 -20.03
N LYS A 48 -10.21 6.88 -18.99
CA LYS A 48 -9.05 5.98 -19.05
C LYS A 48 -9.46 4.54 -19.36
N LEU A 49 -10.55 4.05 -18.76
CA LEU A 49 -11.08 2.71 -19.04
C LEU A 49 -11.60 2.60 -20.47
N ALA A 50 -12.32 3.62 -20.97
CA ALA A 50 -12.79 3.67 -22.34
C ALA A 50 -11.63 3.69 -23.35
N ALA A 51 -10.62 4.52 -23.11
CA ALA A 51 -9.43 4.60 -23.96
C ALA A 51 -8.68 3.26 -24.03
N LYS A 52 -8.53 2.57 -22.89
CA LYS A 52 -7.91 1.24 -22.85
C LYS A 52 -8.71 0.21 -23.63
N ALA A 53 -10.03 0.17 -23.47
CA ALA A 53 -10.90 -0.73 -24.19
C ALA A 53 -10.78 -0.55 -25.72
N LEU A 54 -10.66 0.68 -26.19
CA LEU A 54 -10.44 1.01 -27.61
C LEU A 54 -9.07 0.55 -28.14
N LEU A 55 -8.02 0.64 -27.32
CA LEU A 55 -6.63 0.32 -27.73
C LEU A 55 -6.34 -1.18 -27.76
N GLN A 56 -7.01 -1.98 -26.93
CA GLN A 56 -6.73 -3.43 -26.75
C GLN A 56 -7.55 -4.32 -27.67
N SER A 57 -8.14 -3.80 -28.76
CA SER A 57 -9.06 -4.58 -29.59
C SER A 57 -10.14 -5.28 -28.75
N ALA A 58 -10.63 -4.55 -27.75
CA ALA A 58 -11.76 -5.02 -26.94
C ALA A 58 -12.87 -5.50 -27.86
N THR A 59 -13.47 -6.63 -27.57
CA THR A 59 -14.59 -7.11 -28.38
C THR A 59 -15.70 -6.06 -28.32
N ALA A 60 -16.53 -5.99 -29.35
CA ALA A 60 -17.71 -5.12 -29.34
C ALA A 60 -18.54 -5.29 -28.05
N PHE A 61 -18.53 -6.49 -27.49
CA PHE A 61 -19.17 -6.82 -26.21
C PHE A 61 -18.59 -6.08 -25.01
N ASP A 62 -17.25 -5.92 -24.90
CA ASP A 62 -16.61 -5.20 -23.79
C ASP A 62 -16.88 -3.70 -23.87
N LEU A 63 -16.91 -3.15 -25.09
CA LEU A 63 -17.29 -1.77 -25.36
C LEU A 63 -18.77 -1.51 -25.09
N ASP A 64 -19.64 -2.42 -25.52
CA ASP A 64 -21.09 -2.34 -25.27
C ASP A 64 -21.39 -2.36 -23.77
N LEU A 65 -20.67 -3.17 -22.99
CA LEU A 65 -20.83 -3.21 -21.53
C LEU A 65 -20.40 -1.88 -20.89
N LEU A 66 -19.31 -1.28 -21.35
CA LEU A 66 -18.82 0.01 -20.85
C LEU A 66 -19.76 1.17 -21.19
N TRP A 67 -20.38 1.13 -22.40
CA TRP A 67 -21.30 2.16 -22.87
C TRP A 67 -22.74 1.95 -22.40
N ALA A 68 -23.11 0.71 -22.03
CA ALA A 68 -24.43 0.38 -21.49
C ALA A 68 -24.54 0.61 -19.98
N ALA A 69 -23.42 0.79 -19.27
CA ALA A 69 -23.42 1.02 -17.82
C ALA A 69 -24.14 2.34 -17.50
N THR A 70 -25.13 2.24 -16.63
CA THR A 70 -25.86 3.38 -16.12
C THR A 70 -25.02 4.15 -15.08
N ASP A 71 -25.43 5.39 -14.77
CA ASP A 71 -24.77 6.14 -13.68
C ASP A 71 -24.85 5.38 -12.33
N SER A 72 -25.93 4.64 -12.10
CA SER A 72 -26.07 3.78 -10.91
C SER A 72 -25.04 2.66 -10.87
N ASP A 73 -24.74 2.04 -12.02
CA ASP A 73 -23.72 0.97 -12.12
C ASP A 73 -22.33 1.53 -11.82
N TRP A 74 -22.03 2.72 -12.34
CA TRP A 74 -20.79 3.41 -12.06
C TRP A 74 -20.65 3.81 -10.60
N GLU A 75 -21.70 4.34 -9.97
CA GLU A 75 -21.67 4.67 -8.53
C GLU A 75 -21.43 3.43 -7.67
N GLN A 76 -22.03 2.29 -8.02
CA GLN A 76 -21.76 1.03 -7.33
C GLN A 76 -20.32 0.54 -7.55
N ALA A 77 -19.78 0.68 -8.75
CA ALA A 77 -18.40 0.33 -9.06
C ALA A 77 -17.39 1.17 -8.27
N PHE A 78 -17.62 2.50 -8.20
CA PHE A 78 -16.78 3.41 -7.41
C PHE A 78 -16.90 3.18 -5.89
N ALA A 79 -18.07 2.75 -5.41
CA ALA A 79 -18.26 2.41 -4.00
C ALA A 79 -17.52 1.12 -3.58
N LYS A 80 -17.22 0.22 -4.52
CA LYS A 80 -16.64 -1.09 -4.26
C LYS A 80 -15.20 -1.24 -4.71
N GLY A 81 -14.73 -0.42 -5.65
CA GLY A 81 -13.44 -0.57 -6.31
C GLY A 81 -12.54 0.65 -6.17
N ILE A 82 -11.25 0.41 -5.92
CA ILE A 82 -10.20 1.41 -5.96
C ILE A 82 -9.37 1.18 -7.21
N TYR A 83 -9.40 2.14 -8.13
CA TYR A 83 -8.78 2.04 -9.44
C TYR A 83 -7.36 2.57 -9.40
N ILE A 84 -6.39 1.75 -9.80
CA ILE A 84 -4.97 2.14 -9.91
C ILE A 84 -4.49 1.84 -11.33
N PHE A 85 -4.35 2.90 -12.14
CA PHE A 85 -3.87 2.79 -13.51
C PHE A 85 -2.35 2.55 -13.57
N PRO A 86 -1.81 2.10 -14.72
CA PRO A 86 -0.38 1.92 -14.91
C PRO A 86 0.43 3.13 -14.47
N HIS A 87 1.45 2.88 -13.64
CA HIS A 87 2.40 3.88 -13.14
C HIS A 87 1.78 5.00 -12.28
N GLU A 88 0.57 4.78 -11.77
CA GLU A 88 -0.08 5.69 -10.81
C GLU A 88 0.09 5.21 -9.37
N THR A 89 0.05 6.16 -8.45
CA THR A 89 0.01 5.93 -7.01
C THR A 89 -1.31 6.41 -6.45
N VAL A 90 -1.97 5.57 -5.67
CA VAL A 90 -3.19 5.92 -4.94
C VAL A 90 -2.96 5.74 -3.45
N MET A 91 -3.39 6.73 -2.65
CA MET A 91 -3.41 6.63 -1.20
C MET A 91 -4.63 5.84 -0.75
N VAL A 92 -4.43 4.57 -0.41
CA VAL A 92 -5.52 3.68 0.01
C VAL A 92 -5.71 3.77 1.52
N PRO A 93 -6.89 4.20 2.00
CA PRO A 93 -7.20 4.27 3.42
C PRO A 93 -7.39 2.87 4.00
N THR A 94 -7.05 2.70 5.28
CA THR A 94 -7.30 1.45 6.02
C THR A 94 -8.31 1.63 7.15
N GLY A 95 -8.64 2.88 7.48
CA GLY A 95 -9.58 3.24 8.55
C GLY A 95 -9.08 2.91 9.96
N ILE A 96 -7.78 2.67 10.15
CA ILE A 96 -7.21 2.40 11.47
C ILE A 96 -6.10 3.39 11.82
N ALA A 97 -5.97 3.67 13.10
CA ALA A 97 -4.78 4.27 13.70
C ALA A 97 -4.13 3.26 14.64
N VAL A 98 -2.80 3.28 14.71
CA VAL A 98 -2.01 2.36 15.52
C VAL A 98 -1.15 3.12 16.52
N ALA A 99 -0.93 2.56 17.71
CA ALA A 99 0.04 3.06 18.66
C ALA A 99 1.21 2.08 18.75
N VAL A 100 2.20 2.31 17.94
CA VAL A 100 3.45 1.53 17.95
C VAL A 100 4.17 1.80 19.28
N PRO A 101 4.64 0.77 20.00
CA PRO A 101 5.39 0.97 21.25
C PRO A 101 6.70 1.73 21.03
N THR A 102 7.10 2.53 22.02
CA THR A 102 8.41 3.21 22.00
C THR A 102 9.55 2.19 21.87
N GLY A 103 10.54 2.48 21.04
CA GLY A 103 11.64 1.56 20.71
C GLY A 103 11.30 0.60 19.56
N TYR A 104 10.13 0.77 18.95
CA TYR A 104 9.69 0.03 17.77
C TYR A 104 9.22 0.99 16.68
N MET A 105 9.19 0.51 15.45
CA MET A 105 8.51 1.13 14.31
C MET A 105 7.51 0.16 13.68
N GLY A 106 6.47 0.68 13.07
CA GLY A 106 5.61 -0.07 12.17
C GLY A 106 6.18 -0.01 10.74
N CYS A 107 6.37 -1.16 10.12
CA CYS A 107 6.81 -1.26 8.74
C CYS A 107 5.68 -1.78 7.86
N ILE A 108 5.32 -1.01 6.83
CA ILE A 108 4.29 -1.40 5.86
C ILE A 108 4.99 -1.97 4.64
N TYR A 109 4.86 -3.28 4.45
CA TYR A 109 5.44 -4.04 3.34
C TYR A 109 4.40 -4.42 2.31
N ALA A 110 4.87 -4.64 1.09
CA ALA A 110 4.06 -5.22 0.03
C ALA A 110 3.59 -6.64 0.41
N ARG A 111 2.40 -7.01 -0.06
CA ARG A 111 1.98 -8.41 -0.09
C ARG A 111 2.58 -9.10 -1.31
N SER A 112 3.21 -10.25 -1.08
CA SER A 112 3.91 -11.01 -2.13
C SER A 112 3.04 -11.28 -3.35
N GLY A 113 1.78 -11.67 -3.15
CA GLY A 113 0.85 -11.94 -4.24
C GLY A 113 0.52 -10.72 -5.10
N LEU A 114 0.25 -9.57 -4.49
CA LEU A 114 -0.03 -8.33 -5.21
C LEU A 114 1.23 -7.84 -5.94
N ALA A 115 2.38 -7.84 -5.27
CA ALA A 115 3.62 -7.37 -5.88
C ALA A 115 4.09 -8.26 -7.04
N SER A 116 4.11 -9.59 -6.86
CA SER A 116 4.68 -10.51 -7.85
C SER A 116 3.76 -10.81 -9.04
N LYS A 117 2.43 -10.79 -8.83
CA LYS A 117 1.47 -11.15 -9.90
C LYS A 117 0.88 -9.93 -10.60
N HIS A 118 0.72 -8.83 -9.86
CA HIS A 118 -0.01 -7.64 -10.33
C HIS A 118 0.86 -6.38 -10.36
N GLY A 119 2.11 -6.45 -9.89
CA GLY A 119 3.00 -5.30 -9.86
C GLY A 119 2.56 -4.20 -8.89
N LEU A 120 1.75 -4.53 -7.86
CA LEU A 120 1.29 -3.55 -6.87
C LEU A 120 2.13 -3.62 -5.61
N ALA A 121 2.74 -2.52 -5.23
CA ALA A 121 3.54 -2.40 -4.02
C ALA A 121 3.47 -0.98 -3.44
N PRO A 122 3.80 -0.79 -2.15
CA PRO A 122 3.94 0.54 -1.59
C PRO A 122 4.97 1.38 -2.36
N ALA A 123 4.59 2.60 -2.75
CA ALA A 123 5.43 3.52 -3.54
C ALA A 123 6.74 3.89 -2.85
N ASN A 124 6.76 3.89 -1.53
CA ASN A 124 7.92 4.14 -0.68
C ASN A 124 8.73 2.87 -0.35
N CYS A 125 8.51 1.78 -1.06
CA CYS A 125 9.10 0.44 -0.86
C CYS A 125 8.76 -0.15 0.52
N VAL A 126 8.99 0.60 1.61
CA VAL A 126 8.57 0.30 2.97
C VAL A 126 8.00 1.56 3.59
N GLY A 127 6.74 1.54 3.97
CA GLY A 127 6.13 2.62 4.75
C GLY A 127 6.60 2.55 6.20
N ILE A 128 6.95 3.69 6.79
CA ILE A 128 7.35 3.78 8.20
C ILE A 128 6.21 4.42 8.98
N VAL A 129 5.85 3.80 10.10
CA VAL A 129 4.91 4.33 11.09
C VAL A 129 5.67 4.51 12.41
N ASP A 130 5.88 5.75 12.77
CA ASP A 130 6.61 6.14 13.97
C ASP A 130 5.81 5.83 15.25
N SER A 131 6.51 5.72 16.38
CA SER A 131 5.87 5.38 17.66
C SER A 131 4.96 6.47 18.21
N ASP A 132 5.08 7.71 17.74
CA ASP A 132 4.22 8.85 18.10
C ASP A 132 3.13 9.18 17.06
N TYR A 133 3.12 8.51 15.89
CA TYR A 133 2.09 8.68 14.89
C TYR A 133 0.72 8.17 15.41
N ARG A 134 -0.33 8.97 15.25
CA ARG A 134 -1.68 8.67 15.76
C ARG A 134 -2.80 8.89 14.75
N ASP A 135 -2.47 9.31 13.53
CA ASP A 135 -3.44 9.47 12.46
C ASP A 135 -3.68 8.16 11.71
N GLU A 136 -4.54 8.19 10.72
CA GLU A 136 -4.88 7.03 9.91
C GLU A 136 -3.66 6.45 9.19
N VAL A 137 -3.47 5.14 9.30
CA VAL A 137 -2.53 4.41 8.47
C VAL A 137 -3.09 4.29 7.07
N LYS A 138 -2.49 4.99 6.10
CA LYS A 138 -2.80 4.88 4.67
C LYS A 138 -1.66 4.22 3.94
N VAL A 139 -1.97 3.48 2.89
CA VAL A 139 -0.97 2.82 2.06
C VAL A 139 -0.91 3.49 0.70
N ALA A 140 0.23 4.11 0.39
CA ALA A 140 0.51 4.66 -0.94
C ALA A 140 0.81 3.49 -1.90
N LEU A 141 -0.20 2.91 -2.54
CA LEU A 141 0.00 1.81 -3.50
C LEU A 141 0.33 2.35 -4.88
N HIS A 142 1.41 1.84 -5.46
CA HIS A 142 1.84 2.13 -6.82
C HIS A 142 1.65 0.92 -7.72
N ASN A 143 1.16 1.15 -8.91
CA ASN A 143 1.04 0.13 -9.95
C ASN A 143 2.25 0.19 -10.89
N TYR A 144 3.19 -0.72 -10.72
CA TYR A 144 4.40 -0.88 -11.55
C TYR A 144 4.15 -1.64 -12.87
N SER A 145 2.92 -2.15 -13.06
CA SER A 145 2.55 -2.88 -14.27
C SER A 145 2.03 -1.96 -15.37
N ASN A 146 1.86 -2.51 -16.57
CA ASN A 146 1.24 -1.81 -17.71
C ASN A 146 -0.28 -2.04 -17.78
N GLU A 147 -0.86 -2.75 -16.80
CA GLU A 147 -2.27 -3.05 -16.75
C GLU A 147 -2.94 -2.32 -15.58
N PRO A 148 -4.14 -1.73 -15.72
CA PRO A 148 -4.87 -1.19 -14.60
C PRO A 148 -5.27 -2.32 -13.64
N TYR A 149 -5.31 -1.98 -12.37
CA TYR A 149 -5.77 -2.89 -11.33
C TYR A 149 -6.91 -2.24 -10.53
N VAL A 150 -7.90 -3.03 -10.16
CA VAL A 150 -8.98 -2.61 -9.27
C VAL A 150 -8.85 -3.40 -7.99
N ILE A 151 -8.68 -2.68 -6.89
CA ILE A 151 -8.68 -3.26 -5.55
C ILE A 151 -10.13 -3.25 -5.05
N ASP A 152 -10.62 -4.39 -4.61
CA ASP A 152 -11.91 -4.47 -3.95
C ASP A 152 -11.83 -3.88 -2.54
N VAL A 153 -12.89 -3.18 -2.13
CA VAL A 153 -13.03 -2.74 -0.72
C VAL A 153 -13.02 -3.97 0.19
N GLY A 154 -12.20 -3.92 1.24
CA GLY A 154 -11.96 -5.06 2.13
C GLY A 154 -10.87 -6.00 1.66
N GLU A 155 -10.27 -5.78 0.49
CA GLU A 155 -9.11 -6.56 0.03
C GLU A 155 -7.88 -6.26 0.89
N ARG A 156 -7.03 -7.27 1.08
CA ARG A 156 -5.74 -7.14 1.78
C ARG A 156 -4.70 -6.53 0.86
N ILE A 157 -4.22 -5.33 1.19
CA ILE A 157 -3.39 -4.49 0.31
C ILE A 157 -1.91 -4.43 0.69
N ALA A 158 -1.59 -4.62 1.95
CA ALA A 158 -0.24 -4.53 2.48
C ALA A 158 -0.12 -5.37 3.76
N GLN A 159 1.08 -5.40 4.35
CA GLN A 159 1.35 -6.06 5.63
C GLN A 159 2.03 -5.08 6.59
N LEU A 160 1.54 -5.03 7.83
CA LEU A 160 2.15 -4.30 8.94
C LEU A 160 3.02 -5.25 9.77
N VAL A 161 4.30 -4.92 9.90
CA VAL A 161 5.26 -5.61 10.76
C VAL A 161 5.77 -4.66 11.82
N ILE A 162 5.81 -5.06 13.09
CA ILE A 162 6.39 -4.26 14.17
C ILE A 162 7.83 -4.69 14.38
N GLN A 163 8.77 -3.76 14.21
CA GLN A 163 10.20 -4.04 14.31
C GLN A 163 10.85 -3.18 15.39
N PRO A 164 11.80 -3.72 16.19
CA PRO A 164 12.59 -2.93 17.12
C PRO A 164 13.54 -2.01 16.35
N ILE A 165 13.78 -0.81 16.91
CA ILE A 165 14.71 0.18 16.38
C ILE A 165 15.73 0.60 17.41
N SER A 166 16.90 1.05 16.93
CA SER A 166 17.89 1.72 17.75
C SER A 166 17.75 3.22 17.56
N LEU A 167 17.43 3.94 18.63
CA LEU A 167 17.32 5.40 18.64
C LEU A 167 18.70 6.02 18.93
N CYS A 168 19.58 5.99 17.93
CA CYS A 168 20.93 6.56 18.04
C CYS A 168 20.87 8.10 17.97
N THR A 169 21.67 8.76 18.80
CA THR A 169 21.93 10.20 18.69
C THR A 169 23.03 10.40 17.68
N PRO A 170 22.82 11.13 16.57
CA PRO A 170 23.88 11.45 15.63
C PRO A 170 24.87 12.43 16.27
N VAL A 171 26.16 12.15 16.11
CA VAL A 171 27.26 13.01 16.55
C VAL A 171 28.19 13.24 15.37
N GLU A 172 28.48 14.49 15.04
CA GLU A 172 29.47 14.84 14.04
C GLU A 172 30.87 14.57 14.59
N VAL A 173 31.70 13.90 13.81
CA VAL A 173 33.08 13.58 14.12
C VAL A 173 33.96 13.90 12.91
N ASP A 174 35.22 14.26 13.15
CA ASP A 174 36.18 14.56 12.06
C ASP A 174 36.61 13.28 11.32
N GLU A 175 36.68 12.15 12.02
CA GLU A 175 37.14 10.87 11.48
C GLU A 175 36.26 9.72 12.02
N LEU A 176 36.05 8.69 11.18
CA LEU A 176 35.45 7.42 11.60
C LEU A 176 36.56 6.41 11.91
N ASP A 177 36.23 5.45 12.74
CA ASP A 177 37.13 4.33 13.05
C ASP A 177 37.46 3.50 11.79
N GLU A 178 38.69 2.97 11.77
CA GLU A 178 39.15 2.11 10.67
C GLU A 178 38.46 0.74 10.73
N THR A 179 38.14 0.20 9.54
CA THR A 179 37.59 -1.16 9.41
C THR A 179 38.37 -1.95 8.37
N GLU A 180 38.31 -3.28 8.42
CA GLU A 180 38.97 -4.16 7.42
C GLU A 180 38.53 -3.84 5.99
N ARG A 181 37.29 -3.39 5.78
CA ARG A 181 36.78 -2.98 4.48
C ARG A 181 37.32 -1.61 4.03
N GLY A 182 37.65 -0.73 4.97
CA GLY A 182 38.11 0.63 4.68
C GLY A 182 37.10 1.41 3.81
N SER A 183 37.62 2.15 2.83
CA SER A 183 36.84 2.95 1.86
C SER A 183 36.35 2.17 0.64
N ALA A 184 36.51 0.84 0.61
CA ALA A 184 36.08 0.01 -0.52
C ALA A 184 34.56 0.06 -0.73
N GLY A 185 34.15 0.60 -1.88
CA GLY A 185 32.73 0.88 -2.21
C GLY A 185 32.00 -0.32 -2.86
N PHE A 186 30.98 0.00 -3.65
CA PHE A 186 30.14 -0.97 -4.33
C PHE A 186 30.98 -1.85 -5.29
N GLY A 187 30.76 -3.17 -5.21
CA GLY A 187 31.45 -4.14 -6.07
C GLY A 187 32.83 -4.60 -5.57
N SER A 188 33.32 -4.12 -4.43
CA SER A 188 34.62 -4.49 -3.86
C SER A 188 34.73 -5.93 -3.39
N THR A 189 33.61 -6.64 -3.19
CA THR A 189 33.57 -8.04 -2.74
C THR A 189 33.45 -9.06 -3.88
N GLY A 190 33.61 -8.62 -5.14
CA GLY A 190 33.54 -9.47 -6.33
C GLY A 190 32.11 -9.82 -6.76
N LYS A 191 32.00 -10.55 -7.86
CA LYS A 191 30.76 -11.18 -8.35
C LYS A 191 30.67 -12.59 -7.82
#